data_e993af6765e8c4e9fbe36da8d6a84589
#
_entry.id   e993af6765e8c4e9fbe36da8d6a84589
#
_cell.length_a   1.000
_cell.length_b   1.000
_cell.length_c   1.000
_cell.angle_alpha   90.00
_cell.angle_beta   90.00
_cell.angle_gamma   90.00
#
_symmetry.space_group_name_H-M   'P 1'
#
loop_
_entity.id
_entity.type
_entity.pdbx_description
1 polymer ?
#
loop_
_entity_poly.entity_id
_entity_poly.type
_entity_poly.pdbx_seq_one_letter_code
_entity_poly.pdbx_strand_id
1 'polypeptide(L)'
;MTAPSRVFVPSVTEESGGAIGLGVFSSEETAWKVLRRFLRKSHLMTLKRSDLVIWDVDQIGEDGMTVLSSMHCRDCPVCKRRTFWVDLDTFSAMCTGQACEAWIEESTHEPGIIDLGWPPMRFLKQAESLEDAISELKEIGAQLEAAGRTPEQSFTSIPEE
;
A
#
# COMPACT_ATOMS: atom_id res chain seq x y z
N MET A 1 10.61 -28.71 -16.49
CA MET A 1 9.95 -27.63 -15.75
C MET A 1 8.43 -27.77 -15.85
N THR A 2 7.76 -27.79 -14.72
CA THR A 2 6.30 -27.78 -14.67
C THR A 2 5.80 -26.35 -14.85
N ALA A 3 4.78 -26.17 -15.68
CA ALA A 3 4.10 -24.89 -15.79
C ALA A 3 3.48 -24.51 -14.44
N PRO A 4 3.44 -23.22 -14.06
CA PRO A 4 2.78 -22.83 -12.82
C PRO A 4 1.29 -23.19 -12.86
N SER A 5 0.75 -23.69 -11.73
CA SER A 5 -0.68 -24.00 -11.59
C SER A 5 -1.52 -22.75 -11.39
N ARG A 6 -0.91 -21.64 -11.06
CA ARG A 6 -1.56 -20.34 -10.88
C ARG A 6 -0.65 -19.21 -11.29
N VAL A 7 -1.26 -18.10 -11.68
CA VAL A 7 -0.54 -16.88 -12.05
C VAL A 7 -1.07 -15.70 -11.25
N PHE A 8 -0.25 -14.69 -11.10
CA PHE A 8 -0.56 -13.48 -10.32
C PHE A 8 -0.67 -12.31 -11.28
N VAL A 9 -1.78 -11.61 -11.23
CA VAL A 9 -2.10 -10.50 -12.15
C VAL A 9 -2.36 -9.24 -11.32
N PRO A 10 -1.38 -8.34 -11.23
CA PRO A 10 -1.62 -7.02 -10.64
C PRO A 10 -2.37 -6.15 -11.65
N SER A 11 -3.33 -5.38 -11.16
CA SER A 11 -4.10 -4.46 -11.98
C SER A 11 -4.41 -3.18 -11.21
N VAL A 12 -4.71 -2.11 -11.94
CA VAL A 12 -5.13 -0.84 -11.37
C VAL A 12 -6.40 -0.37 -12.07
N THR A 13 -7.23 0.37 -11.34
CA THR A 13 -8.47 0.95 -11.87
C THR A 13 -8.39 2.46 -11.76
N GLU A 14 -8.65 3.17 -12.86
CA GLU A 14 -8.71 4.62 -12.88
C GLU A 14 -10.04 5.12 -12.31
N GLU A 15 -10.09 6.36 -11.84
CA GLU A 15 -11.32 6.97 -11.36
C GLU A 15 -12.41 7.02 -12.43
N SER A 16 -12.01 7.08 -13.70
CA SER A 16 -12.94 7.00 -14.83
C SER A 16 -13.58 5.62 -15.01
N GLY A 17 -13.06 4.59 -14.31
CA GLY A 17 -13.56 3.22 -14.38
C GLY A 17 -12.76 2.28 -15.28
N GLY A 18 -11.76 2.78 -16.01
CA GLY A 18 -10.90 1.95 -16.85
C GLY A 18 -9.93 1.11 -16.03
N ALA A 19 -9.80 -0.18 -16.34
CA ALA A 19 -8.88 -1.08 -15.66
C ALA A 19 -7.68 -1.41 -16.55
N ILE A 20 -6.49 -1.46 -15.95
CA ILE A 20 -5.23 -1.75 -16.64
C ILE A 20 -4.57 -2.95 -15.96
N GLY A 21 -4.35 -4.03 -16.70
CA GLY A 21 -3.56 -5.16 -16.24
C GLY A 21 -2.07 -4.86 -16.42
N LEU A 22 -1.29 -5.15 -15.39
CA LEU A 22 0.15 -4.82 -15.37
C LEU A 22 1.04 -5.99 -15.79
N GLY A 23 0.45 -7.10 -16.19
CA GLY A 23 1.16 -8.28 -16.63
C GLY A 23 0.70 -9.54 -15.92
N VAL A 24 1.33 -10.65 -16.26
CA VAL A 24 1.03 -11.97 -15.69
C VAL A 24 2.33 -12.54 -15.15
N PHE A 25 2.36 -12.92 -13.89
CA PHE A 25 3.57 -13.36 -13.20
C PHE A 25 3.38 -14.72 -12.55
N SER A 26 4.46 -15.48 -12.48
CA SER A 26 4.45 -16.81 -11.84
C SER A 26 4.65 -16.75 -10.32
N SER A 27 5.03 -15.60 -9.77
CA SER A 27 5.21 -15.46 -8.33
C SER A 27 4.50 -14.22 -7.79
N GLU A 28 3.97 -14.36 -6.57
CA GLU A 28 3.33 -13.27 -5.83
C GLU A 28 4.31 -12.13 -5.59
N GLU A 29 5.54 -12.44 -5.19
CA GLU A 29 6.56 -11.45 -4.90
C GLU A 29 6.84 -10.54 -6.09
N THR A 30 7.01 -11.11 -7.28
CA THR A 30 7.25 -10.35 -8.50
C THR A 30 6.06 -9.46 -8.85
N ALA A 31 4.84 -10.00 -8.73
CA ALA A 31 3.62 -9.24 -8.98
C ALA A 31 3.49 -8.04 -8.04
N TRP A 32 3.77 -8.23 -6.75
CA TRP A 32 3.79 -7.14 -5.77
C TRP A 32 4.81 -6.07 -6.10
N LYS A 33 6.01 -6.47 -6.50
CA LYS A 33 7.08 -5.52 -6.88
C LYS A 33 6.65 -4.66 -8.07
N VAL A 34 6.04 -5.27 -9.06
CA VAL A 34 5.54 -4.57 -10.25
C VAL A 34 4.42 -3.60 -9.87
N LEU A 35 3.47 -4.05 -9.05
CA LEU A 35 2.36 -3.20 -8.61
C LEU A 35 2.86 -1.98 -7.84
N ARG A 36 3.73 -2.17 -6.84
CA ARG A 36 4.29 -1.08 -6.04
C ARG A 36 5.08 -0.10 -6.90
N ARG A 37 5.87 -0.61 -7.83
CA ARG A 37 6.65 0.23 -8.74
C ARG A 37 5.75 1.07 -9.63
N PHE A 38 4.69 0.48 -10.17
CA PHE A 38 3.71 1.19 -10.98
C PHE A 38 3.02 2.29 -10.17
N LEU A 39 2.55 1.99 -8.96
CA LEU A 39 1.88 2.96 -8.10
C LEU A 39 2.77 4.16 -7.76
N ARG A 40 4.08 3.92 -7.55
CA ARG A 40 5.03 5.00 -7.29
C ARG A 40 5.28 5.88 -8.49
N LYS A 41 5.19 5.34 -9.70
CA LYS A 41 5.44 6.07 -10.95
C LYS A 41 4.20 6.70 -11.56
N SER A 42 3.02 6.34 -11.08
CA SER A 42 1.75 6.74 -11.68
C SER A 42 1.14 8.03 -11.13
N HIS A 43 1.97 8.90 -10.55
CA HIS A 43 1.50 10.14 -9.92
C HIS A 43 0.74 11.08 -10.86
N LEU A 44 0.85 10.89 -12.17
CA LEU A 44 0.10 11.65 -13.16
C LEU A 44 -1.26 11.03 -13.49
N MET A 45 -1.54 9.83 -12.99
CA MET A 45 -2.79 9.12 -13.23
C MET A 45 -3.67 9.20 -11.99
N THR A 46 -4.97 9.39 -12.21
CA THR A 46 -5.93 9.38 -11.11
C THR A 46 -6.45 7.96 -10.93
N LEU A 47 -5.82 7.22 -10.03
CA LEU A 47 -6.17 5.84 -9.72
C LEU A 47 -7.02 5.78 -8.45
N LYS A 48 -8.02 4.91 -8.42
CA LYS A 48 -8.86 4.72 -7.24
C LYS A 48 -8.67 3.37 -6.56
N ARG A 49 -8.19 2.36 -7.30
CA ARG A 49 -8.11 1.00 -6.79
C ARG A 49 -6.96 0.25 -7.45
N SER A 50 -6.32 -0.63 -6.69
CA SER A 50 -5.35 -1.59 -7.20
C SER A 50 -5.67 -2.96 -6.65
N ASP A 51 -5.56 -3.99 -7.50
CA ASP A 51 -5.87 -5.36 -7.14
C ASP A 51 -4.70 -6.28 -7.48
N LEU A 52 -4.47 -7.26 -6.64
CA LEU A 52 -3.64 -8.40 -6.96
C LEU A 52 -4.54 -9.62 -7.00
N VAL A 53 -4.67 -10.22 -8.17
CA VAL A 53 -5.57 -11.33 -8.43
C VAL A 53 -4.76 -12.58 -8.76
N ILE A 54 -5.20 -13.71 -8.25
CA ILE A 54 -4.65 -15.02 -8.58
C ILE A 54 -5.60 -15.69 -9.56
N TRP A 55 -5.05 -16.18 -10.66
CA TRP A 55 -5.79 -17.01 -11.62
C TRP A 55 -5.24 -18.43 -11.60
N ASP A 56 -6.11 -19.40 -11.41
CA ASP A 56 -5.76 -20.80 -11.58
C ASP A 56 -5.71 -21.13 -13.07
N VAL A 57 -4.59 -21.69 -13.52
CA VAL A 57 -4.37 -22.03 -14.92
C VAL A 57 -5.34 -23.14 -15.34
N ASP A 58 -5.90 -23.01 -16.54
CA ASP A 58 -6.88 -23.93 -17.12
C ASP A 58 -8.25 -23.93 -16.44
N GLN A 59 -8.55 -22.96 -15.60
CA GLN A 59 -9.89 -22.73 -15.08
C GLN A 59 -10.58 -21.61 -15.85
N ILE A 60 -11.90 -21.63 -15.88
CA ILE A 60 -12.71 -20.69 -16.65
C ILE A 60 -13.48 -19.76 -15.69
N GLY A 61 -13.40 -18.45 -15.96
CA GLY A 61 -14.20 -17.45 -15.27
C GLY A 61 -13.91 -17.33 -13.79
N GLU A 62 -14.94 -17.00 -13.02
CA GLU A 62 -14.81 -16.71 -11.58
C GLU A 62 -14.34 -17.89 -10.75
N ASP A 63 -14.54 -19.11 -11.22
CA ASP A 63 -14.12 -20.32 -10.51
C ASP A 63 -12.59 -20.42 -10.37
N GLY A 64 -11.86 -19.81 -11.30
CA GLY A 64 -10.40 -19.81 -11.28
C GLY A 64 -9.77 -18.55 -10.72
N MET A 65 -10.57 -17.56 -10.31
CA MET A 65 -10.09 -16.26 -9.88
C MET A 65 -10.20 -16.10 -8.35
N THR A 66 -9.12 -15.65 -7.73
CA THR A 66 -9.12 -15.27 -6.32
C THR A 66 -8.49 -13.88 -6.17
N VAL A 67 -9.18 -12.96 -5.52
CA VAL A 67 -8.63 -11.65 -5.20
C VAL A 67 -7.78 -11.78 -3.94
N LEU A 68 -6.47 -11.65 -4.09
CA LEU A 68 -5.53 -11.74 -2.97
C LEU A 68 -5.48 -10.44 -2.18
N SER A 69 -5.53 -9.31 -2.88
CA SER A 69 -5.48 -7.99 -2.27
C SER A 69 -6.23 -7.00 -3.12
N SER A 70 -6.96 -6.10 -2.47
CA SER A 70 -7.68 -5.01 -3.12
C SER A 70 -7.43 -3.74 -2.31
N MET A 71 -6.67 -2.81 -2.88
CA MET A 71 -6.31 -1.57 -2.21
C MET A 71 -7.06 -0.38 -2.81
N HIS A 72 -7.50 0.54 -1.96
CA HIS A 72 -8.17 1.77 -2.36
C HIS A 72 -7.28 2.97 -2.09
N CYS A 73 -7.29 3.93 -3.01
CA CYS A 73 -6.51 5.15 -2.90
C CYS A 73 -7.24 6.19 -2.05
N ARG A 74 -6.52 6.79 -1.11
CA ARG A 74 -7.01 7.87 -0.24
C ARG A 74 -5.96 8.97 -0.14
N ASP A 75 -6.36 10.07 0.49
CA ASP A 75 -5.41 11.11 0.88
C ASP A 75 -4.53 10.58 2.01
N CYS A 76 -3.22 10.74 1.88
CA CYS A 76 -2.29 10.33 2.92
C CYS A 76 -2.46 11.20 4.18
N PRO A 77 -2.61 10.59 5.36
CA PRO A 77 -2.75 11.37 6.60
C PRO A 77 -1.48 12.16 6.97
N VAL A 78 -0.35 11.83 6.38
CA VAL A 78 0.94 12.46 6.68
C VAL A 78 1.29 13.53 5.65
N CYS A 79 1.38 13.19 4.37
CA CYS A 79 1.78 14.13 3.32
C CYS A 79 0.61 14.84 2.63
N LYS A 80 -0.63 14.45 2.93
CA LYS A 80 -1.87 15.04 2.40
C LYS A 80 -2.11 14.83 0.91
N ARG A 81 -1.23 14.11 0.22
CA ARG A 81 -1.40 13.80 -1.21
C ARG A 81 -2.24 12.54 -1.39
N ARG A 82 -2.90 12.40 -2.53
CA ARG A 82 -3.71 11.22 -2.85
C ARG A 82 -2.82 10.08 -3.33
N THR A 83 -2.02 9.56 -2.43
CA THR A 83 -1.02 8.52 -2.68
C THR A 83 -1.05 7.41 -1.62
N PHE A 84 -2.09 7.37 -0.79
CA PHE A 84 -2.20 6.40 0.30
C PHE A 84 -3.10 5.24 -0.11
N TRP A 85 -2.51 4.05 -0.18
CA TRP A 85 -3.19 2.83 -0.61
C TRP A 85 -3.52 1.97 0.60
N VAL A 86 -4.81 1.69 0.77
CA VAL A 86 -5.35 1.04 1.97
C VAL A 86 -5.98 -0.30 1.61
N ASP A 87 -5.56 -1.37 2.29
CA ASP A 87 -6.14 -2.70 2.19
C ASP A 87 -6.75 -3.07 3.56
N LEU A 88 -8.09 -3.07 3.63
CA LEU A 88 -8.79 -3.40 4.87
C LEU A 88 -8.72 -4.89 5.20
N ASP A 89 -8.59 -5.75 4.19
CA ASP A 89 -8.60 -7.20 4.38
C ASP A 89 -7.28 -7.70 4.97
N THR A 90 -6.17 -7.10 4.59
CA THR A 90 -4.84 -7.47 5.10
C THR A 90 -4.35 -6.55 6.21
N PHE A 91 -5.16 -5.57 6.61
CA PHE A 91 -4.81 -4.58 7.62
C PHE A 91 -3.48 -3.88 7.30
N SER A 92 -3.37 -3.37 6.09
CA SER A 92 -2.15 -2.70 5.65
C SER A 92 -2.46 -1.44 4.85
N ALA A 93 -1.52 -0.51 4.87
CA ALA A 93 -1.60 0.69 4.06
C ALA A 93 -0.18 1.19 3.75
N MET A 94 -0.03 1.86 2.61
CA MET A 94 1.26 2.44 2.24
C MET A 94 1.06 3.71 1.41
N CYS A 95 1.92 4.69 1.64
CA CYS A 95 2.00 5.88 0.80
C CYS A 95 3.04 5.65 -0.30
N THR A 96 2.65 5.91 -1.55
CA THR A 96 3.56 5.80 -2.70
C THR A 96 4.19 7.15 -3.05
N GLY A 97 3.91 8.19 -2.26
CA GLY A 97 4.55 9.50 -2.42
C GLY A 97 6.04 9.43 -2.12
N GLN A 98 6.88 9.97 -2.99
CA GLN A 98 8.34 9.85 -2.90
C GLN A 98 8.81 10.45 -1.59
N ALA A 99 8.88 11.24 -0.96
CA ALA A 99 9.44 11.71 0.30
C ALA A 99 8.64 11.33 1.53
N CYS A 100 7.49 10.66 1.37
CA CYS A 100 6.67 10.26 2.51
C CYS A 100 6.87 8.80 2.88
N GLU A 101 6.48 7.89 2.02
CA GLU A 101 6.57 6.44 2.22
C GLU A 101 5.96 5.94 3.54
N ALA A 102 4.92 6.61 4.04
CA ALA A 102 4.22 6.20 5.25
C ALA A 102 3.62 4.79 5.09
N TRP A 103 3.57 4.05 6.19
CA TRP A 103 3.02 2.69 6.17
C TRP A 103 2.20 2.41 7.43
N ILE A 104 1.32 1.42 7.32
CA ILE A 104 0.62 0.77 8.42
C ILE A 104 0.61 -0.72 8.15
N GLU A 105 1.00 -1.53 9.13
CA GLU A 105 0.90 -3.00 9.05
C GLU A 105 0.72 -3.61 10.42
N GLU A 106 0.16 -4.81 10.49
CA GLU A 106 0.07 -5.53 11.76
C GLU A 106 1.45 -5.96 12.22
N SER A 107 1.69 -5.82 13.52
CA SER A 107 2.90 -6.37 14.13
C SER A 107 2.87 -7.90 14.05
N THR A 108 3.96 -8.51 13.62
CA THR A 108 4.09 -9.97 13.58
C THR A 108 4.36 -10.58 14.96
N HIS A 109 4.63 -9.74 15.97
CA HIS A 109 5.05 -10.20 17.29
C HIS A 109 3.95 -10.17 18.33
N GLU A 110 3.05 -9.18 18.26
CA GLU A 110 1.98 -9.03 19.26
C GLU A 110 0.63 -8.76 18.60
N PRO A 111 -0.42 -9.56 18.90
CA PRO A 111 -1.76 -9.29 18.39
C PRO A 111 -2.28 -7.94 18.91
N GLY A 112 -2.95 -7.19 18.04
CA GLY A 112 -3.51 -5.88 18.36
C GLY A 112 -2.52 -4.73 18.36
N ILE A 113 -1.25 -5.00 18.11
CA ILE A 113 -0.22 -3.97 17.96
C ILE A 113 0.02 -3.70 16.47
N ILE A 114 0.05 -2.42 16.13
CA ILE A 114 0.23 -1.95 14.77
C ILE A 114 1.59 -1.27 14.65
N ASP A 115 2.31 -1.60 13.59
CA ASP A 115 3.55 -0.95 13.19
C ASP A 115 3.19 0.12 12.15
N LEU A 116 3.49 1.38 12.44
CA LEU A 116 3.18 2.49 11.55
C LEU A 116 4.25 3.58 11.62
N GLY A 117 4.29 4.42 10.61
CA GLY A 117 5.22 5.54 10.57
C GLY A 117 5.56 5.95 9.14
N TRP A 118 6.67 6.63 9.00
CA TRP A 118 7.32 6.97 7.73
C TRP A 118 8.82 7.05 7.97
N PRO A 119 9.68 6.66 7.01
CA PRO A 119 11.12 6.67 7.25
C PRO A 119 11.63 8.07 7.64
N PRO A 120 12.48 8.21 8.66
CA PRO A 120 13.03 7.16 9.51
C PRO A 120 12.20 6.84 10.76
N MET A 121 11.00 7.41 10.87
CA MET A 121 10.15 7.31 12.06
C MET A 121 9.37 5.98 12.06
N ARG A 122 9.30 5.34 13.23
CA ARG A 122 8.55 4.10 13.41
C ARG A 122 7.91 4.10 14.79
N PHE A 123 6.63 3.72 14.84
CA PHE A 123 5.86 3.67 16.08
C PHE A 123 5.11 2.35 16.18
N LEU A 124 5.02 1.82 17.40
CA LEU A 124 4.17 0.69 17.71
C LEU A 124 2.98 1.21 18.52
N LYS A 125 1.79 0.99 18.05
CA LYS A 125 0.56 1.50 18.69
C LYS A 125 -0.48 0.39 18.78
N GLN A 126 -1.37 0.49 19.77
CA GLN A 126 -2.56 -0.34 19.81
C GLN A 126 -3.62 0.24 18.89
N ALA A 127 -4.22 -0.62 18.07
CA ALA A 127 -5.35 -0.23 17.22
C ALA A 127 -6.22 -1.46 16.98
N GLU A 128 -7.53 -1.27 17.06
CA GLU A 128 -8.50 -2.34 16.84
C GLU A 128 -8.93 -2.44 15.39
N SER A 129 -8.74 -1.37 14.63
CA SER A 129 -9.11 -1.31 13.22
C SER A 129 -8.08 -0.53 12.43
N LEU A 130 -8.09 -0.70 11.11
CA LEU A 130 -7.23 0.07 10.23
C LEU A 130 -7.56 1.57 10.28
N GLU A 131 -8.84 1.92 10.45
CA GLU A 131 -9.25 3.33 10.60
C GLU A 131 -8.67 3.95 11.87
N ASP A 132 -8.59 3.21 12.96
CA ASP A 132 -7.92 3.66 14.19
C ASP A 132 -6.43 3.89 13.95
N ALA A 133 -5.78 3.00 13.23
CA ALA A 133 -4.37 3.14 12.86
C ALA A 133 -4.12 4.36 11.98
N ILE A 134 -5.01 4.63 11.03
CA ILE A 134 -4.95 5.82 10.17
C ILE A 134 -5.08 7.09 11.02
N SER A 135 -6.01 7.08 11.99
CA SER A 135 -6.20 8.22 12.92
C SER A 135 -4.95 8.46 13.77
N GLU A 136 -4.30 7.41 14.26
CA GLU A 136 -3.03 7.50 14.99
C GLU A 136 -1.93 8.11 14.12
N LEU A 137 -1.81 7.65 12.88
CA LEU A 137 -0.81 8.16 11.95
C LEU A 137 -1.05 9.65 11.63
N LYS A 138 -2.31 10.04 11.47
CA LYS A 138 -2.71 11.42 11.24
C LYS A 138 -2.33 12.31 12.42
N GLU A 139 -2.57 11.85 13.64
CA GLU A 139 -2.25 12.59 14.86
C GLU A 139 -0.75 12.78 15.02
N ILE A 140 0.04 11.74 14.79
CA ILE A 140 1.49 11.82 14.82
C ILE A 140 2.00 12.83 13.79
N GLY A 141 1.46 12.79 12.56
CA GLY A 141 1.80 13.74 11.51
C GLY A 141 1.48 15.18 11.89
N ALA A 142 0.32 15.41 12.51
CA ALA A 142 -0.10 16.72 12.96
C ALA A 142 0.81 17.27 14.08
N GLN A 143 1.23 16.42 15.00
CA GLN A 143 2.16 16.79 16.06
C GLN A 143 3.51 17.22 15.53
N LEU A 144 4.04 16.51 14.53
CA LEU A 144 5.31 16.85 13.90
C LEU A 144 5.20 18.15 13.07
N GLU A 145 4.10 18.34 12.38
CA GLU A 145 3.83 19.58 11.65
C GLU A 145 3.76 20.77 12.59
N ALA A 146 3.08 20.62 13.73
CA ALA A 146 3.03 21.67 14.77
C ALA A 146 4.42 21.97 15.36
N ALA A 147 5.33 20.99 15.36
CA ALA A 147 6.73 21.18 15.77
C ALA A 147 7.62 21.72 14.64
N GLY A 148 7.04 22.10 13.50
CA GLY A 148 7.78 22.64 12.36
C GLY A 148 8.43 21.57 11.48
N ARG A 149 8.00 20.32 11.59
CA ARG A 149 8.54 19.21 10.78
C ARG A 149 7.50 18.65 9.84
N THR A 150 7.86 18.52 8.57
CA THR A 150 7.06 17.79 7.58
C THR A 150 7.68 16.41 7.35
N PRO A 151 6.95 15.44 6.75
CA PRO A 151 7.52 14.15 6.39
C PRO A 151 8.78 14.29 5.52
N GLU A 152 8.76 15.20 4.58
CA GLU A 152 9.88 15.48 3.70
C GLU A 152 11.11 15.96 4.47
N GLN A 153 10.92 16.87 5.43
CA GLN A 153 12.00 17.35 6.29
C GLN A 153 12.54 16.26 7.20
N SER A 154 11.65 15.42 7.74
CA SER A 154 12.06 14.27 8.54
C SER A 154 12.89 13.30 7.71
N PHE A 155 12.50 13.08 6.47
CA PHE A 155 13.20 12.19 5.55
C PHE A 155 14.58 12.74 5.18
N THR A 156 14.68 14.04 4.89
CA THR A 156 15.94 14.68 4.51
C THR A 156 16.90 14.92 5.69
N SER A 157 16.40 14.84 6.92
CA SER A 157 17.23 15.04 8.10
C SER A 157 17.97 13.78 8.54
N ILE A 158 17.81 12.67 7.83
CA ILE A 158 18.59 11.47 8.07
C ILE A 158 20.04 11.76 7.68
N PRO A 159 21.01 11.61 8.59
CA PRO A 159 22.39 11.77 8.19
C PRO A 159 22.78 10.71 7.19
N GLU A 160 23.32 11.13 6.07
CA GLU A 160 23.91 10.23 5.11
C GLU A 160 25.18 9.61 5.73
N GLU A 161 25.13 8.32 5.93
CA GLU A 161 26.32 7.58 6.35
C GLU A 161 27.14 7.15 5.14
#